data_18ceb1811553c30e131873667bab87c9
#
_entry.id   18ceb1811553c30e131873667bab87c9
#
_cell.length_a   1.000
_cell.length_b   1.000
_cell.length_c   1.000
_cell.angle_alpha   90.00
_cell.angle_beta   90.00
_cell.angle_gamma   90.00
#
_symmetry.space_group_name_H-M   'P 1'
#
loop_
_entity.id
_entity.type
_entity.pdbx_description
1 polymer ?
#
loop_
_entity_poly.entity_id
_entity_poly.type
_entity_poly.pdbx_seq_one_letter_code
_entity_poly.pdbx_strand_id
1 'polypeptide(L)'
;MKKIILISLALLFSTNLKAQDLPPDGKFIMKHKNGETYLSGEVKNNKKHGTWEFFYESGQLQAREKYNEGSPVGVWKTFSPNGRLLEQNDFRSINQGDLNSRGSPYAGGIPGVK
;
A
#
# COMPACT_ATOMS: atom_id res chain seq x y z
N MET A 1 17.48 -21.07 -0.88
CA MET A 1 16.35 -21.54 -0.15
C MET A 1 15.52 -20.46 0.45
N LYS A 2 16.09 -19.71 1.38
CA LYS A 2 15.34 -18.64 1.99
C LYS A 2 14.89 -17.62 0.98
N LYS A 3 15.70 -17.37 -0.02
CA LYS A 3 15.35 -16.38 -1.04
C LYS A 3 14.15 -16.79 -1.83
N ILE A 4 14.05 -18.06 -2.11
CA ILE A 4 12.92 -18.56 -2.89
C ILE A 4 11.64 -18.39 -2.09
N ILE A 5 11.73 -18.66 -0.82
CA ILE A 5 10.56 -18.51 0.06
C ILE A 5 10.12 -17.07 0.09
N LEU A 6 11.07 -16.15 0.17
CA LEU A 6 10.74 -14.75 0.21
C LEU A 6 10.04 -14.27 -1.04
N ILE A 7 10.48 -14.79 -2.17
CA ILE A 7 9.85 -14.41 -3.43
C ILE A 7 8.42 -14.88 -3.45
N SER A 8 8.20 -16.08 -2.96
CA SER A 8 6.86 -16.63 -2.90
C SER A 8 5.96 -15.76 -2.03
N LEU A 9 6.49 -15.35 -0.90
CA LEU A 9 5.73 -14.50 0.01
C LEU A 9 5.40 -13.16 -0.61
N ALA A 10 6.31 -12.65 -1.39
CA ALA A 10 6.08 -11.35 -2.02
C ALA A 10 4.86 -11.40 -2.91
N LEU A 11 4.68 -12.49 -3.62
CA LEU A 11 3.52 -12.62 -4.50
C LEU A 11 2.21 -12.62 -3.70
N LEU A 12 2.25 -13.27 -2.55
CA LEU A 12 1.08 -13.32 -1.71
C LEU A 12 0.79 -11.95 -1.10
N PHE A 13 1.84 -11.28 -0.72
CA PHE A 13 1.70 -10.01 -0.04
C PHE A 13 1.19 -8.91 -0.93
N SER A 14 1.32 -9.07 -2.21
CA SER A 14 0.84 -8.04 -3.11
C SER A 14 -0.66 -7.82 -2.93
N THR A 15 -1.33 -8.79 -2.36
CA THR A 15 -2.76 -8.69 -2.19
C THR A 15 -3.21 -8.58 -0.75
N ASN A 16 -2.43 -9.12 0.18
CA ASN A 16 -2.93 -9.18 1.54
C ASN A 16 -1.82 -9.40 2.55
N LEU A 17 -1.14 -8.34 2.88
CA LEU A 17 -0.05 -8.39 3.85
C LEU A 17 -0.62 -8.29 5.26
N LYS A 18 -0.44 -9.34 6.02
CA LYS A 18 -0.94 -9.37 7.39
C LYS A 18 0.10 -8.84 8.36
N ALA A 19 -0.39 -8.29 9.47
CA ALA A 19 0.50 -7.71 10.47
C ALA A 19 1.56 -8.71 10.96
N GLN A 20 1.15 -9.93 11.16
CA GLN A 20 2.07 -10.94 11.69
C GLN A 20 3.15 -11.34 10.71
N ASP A 21 2.98 -10.98 9.45
CA ASP A 21 3.97 -11.28 8.42
C ASP A 21 4.97 -10.15 8.23
N LEU A 22 4.78 -9.07 8.95
CA LEU A 22 5.65 -7.92 8.82
C LEU A 22 6.89 -8.09 9.69
N PRO A 23 8.01 -7.51 9.27
CA PRO A 23 9.22 -7.56 10.07
C PRO A 23 9.05 -6.69 11.31
N PRO A 24 10.01 -6.77 12.22
CA PRO A 24 10.03 -5.84 13.36
C PRO A 24 10.03 -4.40 12.88
N ASP A 25 9.76 -3.50 13.80
CA ASP A 25 9.72 -2.08 13.48
C ASP A 25 10.91 -1.64 12.64
N GLY A 26 10.63 -0.70 11.76
CA GLY A 26 11.66 -0.16 10.90
C GLY A 26 11.26 -0.21 9.45
N LYS A 27 12.24 -0.03 8.58
CA LYS A 27 12.00 0.01 7.15
C LYS A 27 11.82 -1.39 6.59
N PHE A 28 10.94 -1.48 5.62
CA PHE A 28 10.62 -2.73 4.96
C PHE A 28 10.71 -2.51 3.46
N ILE A 29 11.57 -3.28 2.80
CA ILE A 29 11.78 -3.13 1.36
C ILE A 29 11.78 -4.51 0.72
N MET A 30 11.06 -4.62 -0.38
CA MET A 30 11.08 -5.82 -1.21
C MET A 30 11.45 -5.43 -2.61
N LYS A 31 12.02 -6.37 -3.34
CA LYS A 31 12.51 -6.09 -4.68
C LYS A 31 11.94 -7.04 -5.71
N HIS A 32 11.80 -6.53 -6.92
CA HIS A 32 11.49 -7.34 -8.08
C HIS A 32 12.69 -8.23 -8.39
N LYS A 33 12.48 -9.19 -9.28
CA LYS A 33 13.55 -10.07 -9.68
C LYS A 33 14.70 -9.31 -10.34
N ASN A 34 14.37 -8.21 -11.00
CA ASN A 34 15.41 -7.43 -11.68
C ASN A 34 16.18 -6.51 -10.75
N GLY A 35 15.91 -6.57 -9.45
CA GLY A 35 16.64 -5.78 -8.47
C GLY A 35 16.02 -4.44 -8.15
N GLU A 36 15.03 -4.01 -8.92
CA GLU A 36 14.36 -2.75 -8.64
C GLU A 36 13.42 -2.92 -7.46
N THR A 37 13.21 -1.83 -6.73
CA THR A 37 12.30 -1.88 -5.59
C THR A 37 10.88 -2.16 -6.05
N TYR A 38 10.26 -3.14 -5.41
CA TYR A 38 8.87 -3.45 -5.65
C TYR A 38 7.99 -2.77 -4.63
N LEU A 39 8.45 -2.72 -3.39
CA LEU A 39 7.65 -2.23 -2.28
C LEU A 39 8.58 -1.60 -1.25
N SER A 40 8.18 -0.44 -0.75
CA SER A 40 8.95 0.25 0.29
C SER A 40 7.97 0.80 1.30
N GLY A 41 8.25 0.58 2.58
CA GLY A 41 7.38 1.06 3.63
C GLY A 41 8.05 1.06 4.98
N GLU A 42 7.24 1.33 5.98
CA GLU A 42 7.72 1.37 7.35
C GLU A 42 6.77 0.59 8.24
N VAL A 43 7.32 -0.08 9.23
CA VAL A 43 6.53 -0.90 10.16
C VAL A 43 6.72 -0.32 11.56
N LYS A 44 5.62 -0.22 12.28
CA LYS A 44 5.62 0.24 13.65
C LYS A 44 4.61 -0.57 14.43
N ASN A 45 5.05 -1.20 15.50
CA ASN A 45 4.20 -2.05 16.33
C ASN A 45 3.52 -3.13 15.50
N ASN A 46 4.28 -3.75 14.58
CA ASN A 46 3.78 -4.80 13.71
C ASN A 46 2.66 -4.34 12.79
N LYS A 47 2.62 -3.06 12.49
CA LYS A 47 1.59 -2.51 11.62
C LYS A 47 2.23 -1.61 10.59
N LYS A 48 1.60 -1.49 9.44
CA LYS A 48 2.05 -0.53 8.45
C LYS A 48 1.96 0.86 9.04
N HIS A 49 2.96 1.67 8.74
CA HIS A 49 3.02 3.02 9.26
C HIS A 49 3.74 3.92 8.27
N GLY A 50 3.33 5.17 8.20
CA GLY A 50 3.95 6.10 7.28
C GLY A 50 3.58 5.84 5.85
N THR A 51 4.47 6.20 4.94
CA THR A 51 4.21 6.09 3.52
C THR A 51 4.67 4.74 2.99
N TRP A 52 3.78 4.09 2.24
CA TRP A 52 4.07 2.82 1.59
C TRP A 52 3.96 3.04 0.10
N GLU A 53 5.00 2.62 -0.63
CA GLU A 53 5.07 2.84 -2.07
C GLU A 53 5.31 1.52 -2.78
N PHE A 54 4.60 1.36 -3.88
CA PHE A 54 4.72 0.19 -4.74
C PHE A 54 5.20 0.65 -6.09
N PHE A 55 6.04 -0.15 -6.72
CA PHE A 55 6.65 0.24 -7.99
C PHE A 55 6.51 -0.86 -9.02
N TYR A 56 6.33 -0.46 -10.26
CA TYR A 56 6.41 -1.38 -11.37
C TYR A 56 7.86 -1.81 -11.56
N GLU A 57 8.07 -2.86 -12.34
CA GLU A 57 9.43 -3.33 -12.61
C GLU A 57 10.27 -2.26 -13.30
N SER A 58 9.65 -1.33 -13.96
CA SER A 58 10.35 -0.24 -14.63
C SER A 58 10.88 0.80 -13.66
N GLY A 59 10.43 0.73 -12.40
CA GLY A 59 10.77 1.76 -11.42
C GLY A 59 9.71 2.84 -11.31
N GLN A 60 8.71 2.83 -12.18
CA GLN A 60 7.64 3.80 -12.12
C GLN A 60 6.76 3.55 -10.90
N LEU A 61 6.42 4.59 -10.19
CA LEU A 61 5.54 4.47 -9.03
C LEU A 61 4.20 3.92 -9.46
N GLN A 62 3.76 2.86 -8.78
CA GLN A 62 2.49 2.22 -9.06
C GLN A 62 1.42 2.68 -8.09
N ALA A 63 1.77 2.83 -6.82
CA ALA A 63 0.82 3.23 -5.81
C ALA A 63 1.53 3.87 -4.64
N ARG A 64 0.85 4.79 -4.00
CA ARG A 64 1.34 5.41 -2.78
C ARG A 64 0.22 5.43 -1.78
N GLU A 65 0.47 4.87 -0.61
CA GLU A 65 -0.49 4.76 0.46
C GLU A 65 0.11 5.34 1.71
N LYS A 66 -0.73 5.74 2.64
CA LYS A 66 -0.26 6.24 3.92
C LYS A 66 -1.04 5.59 5.04
N TYR A 67 -0.32 5.29 6.11
CA TYR A 67 -0.92 4.63 7.26
C TYR A 67 -0.48 5.29 8.56
N ASN A 68 -1.34 5.19 9.54
CA ASN A 68 -1.01 5.53 10.90
C ASN A 68 -1.29 4.30 11.73
N GLU A 69 -0.22 3.53 12.02
CA GLU A 69 -0.33 2.28 12.76
C GLU A 69 -1.48 1.40 12.27
N GLY A 70 -1.45 1.12 10.99
CA GLY A 70 -2.41 0.22 10.37
C GLY A 70 -3.64 0.86 9.78
N SER A 71 -3.93 2.09 10.12
CA SER A 71 -5.11 2.77 9.62
C SER A 71 -4.79 3.62 8.42
N PRO A 72 -5.61 3.56 7.37
CA PRO A 72 -5.40 4.42 6.21
C PRO A 72 -5.55 5.88 6.57
N VAL A 73 -4.62 6.71 6.11
CA VAL A 73 -4.69 8.16 6.32
C VAL A 73 -4.21 8.86 5.07
N GLY A 74 -4.49 10.15 4.99
CA GLY A 74 -3.98 10.96 3.90
C GLY A 74 -4.63 10.66 2.58
N VAL A 75 -3.88 10.86 1.52
CA VAL A 75 -4.38 10.66 0.16
C VAL A 75 -3.63 9.50 -0.47
N TRP A 76 -4.36 8.51 -0.93
CA TRP A 76 -3.80 7.35 -1.61
C TRP A 76 -3.95 7.53 -3.10
N LYS A 77 -2.94 7.13 -3.85
CA LYS A 77 -2.94 7.28 -5.30
C LYS A 77 -2.42 6.03 -5.98
N THR A 78 -2.98 5.73 -7.14
CA THR A 78 -2.44 4.67 -8.00
C THR A 78 -2.19 5.24 -9.39
N PHE A 79 -1.18 4.70 -10.04
CA PHE A 79 -0.73 5.20 -11.33
C PHE A 79 -0.55 4.08 -12.33
N SER A 80 -0.71 4.41 -13.59
CA SER A 80 -0.45 3.47 -14.67
C SER A 80 1.07 3.33 -14.87
N PRO A 81 1.50 2.32 -15.65
CA PRO A 81 2.92 2.16 -15.90
C PRO A 81 3.59 3.37 -16.54
N ASN A 82 2.83 4.20 -17.24
CA ASN A 82 3.40 5.40 -17.84
C ASN A 82 3.22 6.64 -16.97
N GLY A 83 2.81 6.45 -15.71
CA GLY A 83 2.78 7.55 -14.77
C GLY A 83 1.47 8.31 -14.67
N ARG A 84 0.44 7.88 -15.38
CA ARG A 84 -0.83 8.58 -15.33
C ARG A 84 -1.61 8.20 -14.08
N LEU A 85 -2.19 9.19 -13.42
CA LEU A 85 -3.02 8.93 -12.24
C LEU A 85 -4.26 8.15 -12.64
N LEU A 86 -4.46 7.00 -12.01
CA LEU A 86 -5.62 6.16 -12.27
C LEU A 86 -6.70 6.32 -11.24
N GLU A 87 -6.29 6.49 -9.99
CA GLU A 87 -7.24 6.44 -8.89
C GLU A 87 -6.71 7.24 -7.72
N GLN A 88 -7.61 7.85 -6.98
CA GLN A 88 -7.21 8.60 -5.81
C GLN A 88 -8.28 8.45 -4.74
N ASN A 89 -7.85 8.21 -3.51
CA ASN A 89 -8.75 8.09 -2.37
C ASN A 89 -8.24 9.00 -1.26
N ASP A 90 -9.16 9.77 -0.69
CA ASP A 90 -8.81 10.76 0.30
C ASP A 90 -9.35 10.36 1.66
N PHE A 91 -8.45 10.04 2.58
CA PHE A 91 -8.82 9.63 3.92
C PHE A 91 -8.66 10.73 4.95
N ARG A 92 -8.35 11.93 4.51
CA ARG A 92 -8.03 13.00 5.45
C ARG A 92 -9.22 13.46 6.28
N SER A 93 -10.40 13.42 5.70
CA SER A 93 -11.58 13.89 6.39
C SER A 93 -12.50 12.77 6.87
N ILE A 94 -12.05 11.55 6.73
CA ILE A 94 -12.86 10.40 7.12
C ILE A 94 -12.63 10.10 8.60
N ASN A 95 -13.73 9.96 9.34
CA ASN A 95 -13.65 9.56 10.74
C ASN A 95 -14.54 8.33 10.94
N GLN A 96 -14.55 7.83 12.16
CA GLN A 96 -15.28 6.61 12.46
C GLN A 96 -16.75 6.72 12.11
N GLY A 97 -17.34 7.86 12.41
CA GLY A 97 -18.74 8.07 12.11
C GLY A 97 -19.03 7.99 10.63
N ASP A 98 -18.19 8.62 9.86
CA ASP A 98 -18.36 8.61 8.41
C ASP A 98 -18.25 7.20 7.85
N LEU A 99 -17.27 6.46 8.33
CA LEU A 99 -17.09 5.10 7.87
C LEU A 99 -18.28 4.24 8.20
N ASN A 100 -18.79 4.41 9.40
CA ASN A 100 -19.93 3.61 9.83
C ASN A 100 -21.19 3.94 9.05
N SER A 101 -21.40 5.22 8.80
CA SER A 101 -22.61 5.62 8.12
C SER A 101 -22.59 5.33 6.63
N ARG A 102 -21.40 5.27 6.05
CA ARG A 102 -21.29 5.04 4.61
C ARG A 102 -20.83 3.65 4.27
N GLY A 103 -20.36 2.92 5.24
CA GLY A 103 -19.82 1.62 5.01
C GLY A 103 -18.36 1.72 4.62
N SER A 104 -18.06 1.91 3.37
CA SER A 104 -16.69 1.93 2.88
C SER A 104 -16.36 3.26 2.24
N PRO A 105 -15.12 3.73 2.37
CA PRO A 105 -14.72 4.94 1.67
C PRO A 105 -14.88 4.82 0.16
N TYR A 106 -14.96 3.60 -0.33
CA TYR A 106 -15.12 3.36 -1.75
C TYR A 106 -16.56 3.20 -2.17
N ALA A 107 -17.47 3.14 -1.21
CA ALA A 107 -18.86 2.87 -1.52
C ALA A 107 -19.47 3.94 -2.43
N GLY A 108 -19.07 5.16 -2.22
CA GLY A 108 -19.57 6.25 -3.03
C GLY A 108 -18.87 6.41 -4.35
N GLY A 109 -18.01 5.46 -4.65
CA GLY A 109 -17.24 5.54 -5.85
C GLY A 109 -15.94 6.28 -5.65
N ILE A 110 -15.02 6.00 -6.54
CA ILE A 110 -13.71 6.61 -6.51
C ILE A 110 -13.79 7.89 -7.33
N PRO A 111 -13.25 8.99 -6.83
CA PRO A 111 -13.32 10.25 -7.60
C PRO A 111 -12.84 10.03 -9.03
N GLY A 112 -13.62 10.47 -9.98
CA GLY A 112 -13.28 10.29 -11.38
C GLY A 112 -13.75 8.99 -11.98
N VAL A 113 -14.31 8.12 -11.19
CA VAL A 113 -14.84 6.83 -11.64
C VAL A 113 -16.32 6.82 -11.35
N LYS A 114 -17.10 6.82 -12.36
CA LYS A 114 -18.54 6.85 -12.19
C LYS A 114 -19.21 5.71 -12.91
#